data_efea0388934d1c25d4308f146ac8fbba
#
_entry.id   efea0388934d1c25d4308f146ac8fbba
#
_cell.length_a   1.000
_cell.length_b   1.000
_cell.length_c   1.000
_cell.angle_alpha   90.00
_cell.angle_beta   90.00
_cell.angle_gamma   90.00
#
_symmetry.space_group_name_H-M   'P 1'
#
loop_
_entity.id
_entity.type
_entity.pdbx_description
1 polymer ?
#
loop_
_entity_poly.entity_id
_entity_poly.type
_entity_poly.pdbx_seq_one_letter_code
_entity_poly.pdbx_strand_id
1 'polypeptide(L)'
;MSKLSFITSNQDKYREVKSFFNEHSLELGWTRVSLPELQADTLEEVVEHSLSQFNGEDVFVEDAGVFIDALGGFPGVYSRYVYDTVGNAGILKLMEGVENRRARFEAVIGFKPAGGGDVKLFKGEVRGNVSLSPKGEGGFGYDPIFIPEGFIKTFGEDESVKSMVSHRKRAAEKLLQYLKRNL
;
A
#
# COMPACT_ATOMS: atom_id res chain seq x y z
N MET A 1 27.13 -1.00 6.28
CA MET A 1 25.81 -1.49 5.88
C MET A 1 25.28 -0.54 4.81
N SER A 2 24.88 -1.05 3.64
CA SER A 2 24.16 -0.24 2.65
C SER A 2 22.88 0.28 3.31
N LYS A 3 22.51 1.51 2.98
CA LYS A 3 21.33 2.15 3.57
C LYS A 3 20.10 1.62 2.85
N LEU A 4 19.19 0.95 3.57
CA LEU A 4 17.90 0.54 3.03
C LEU A 4 17.19 1.74 2.36
N SER A 5 16.79 1.60 1.10
CA SER A 5 16.15 2.70 0.37
C SER A 5 14.79 2.30 -0.21
N PHE A 6 13.79 3.16 0.00
CA PHE A 6 12.46 3.04 -0.58
C PHE A 6 12.38 3.82 -1.90
N ILE A 7 12.10 3.11 -2.97
CA ILE A 7 11.94 3.67 -4.31
C ILE A 7 10.45 3.97 -4.53
N THR A 8 10.09 5.24 -4.55
CA THR A 8 8.71 5.69 -4.79
C THR A 8 8.68 7.17 -5.14
N SER A 9 7.79 7.58 -6.03
CA SER A 9 7.46 8.99 -6.27
C SER A 9 6.41 9.51 -5.26
N ASN A 10 5.67 8.59 -4.59
CA ASN A 10 4.58 8.95 -3.70
C ASN A 10 5.11 9.32 -2.31
N GLN A 11 4.97 10.61 -1.98
CA GLN A 11 5.44 11.19 -0.72
C GLN A 11 4.68 10.64 0.50
N ASP A 12 3.38 10.35 0.37
CA ASP A 12 2.56 9.86 1.47
C ASP A 12 2.91 8.42 1.81
N LYS A 13 3.10 7.55 0.80
CA LYS A 13 3.65 6.20 1.00
C LYS A 13 5.00 6.26 1.74
N TYR A 14 5.91 7.14 1.29
CA TYR A 14 7.21 7.29 1.93
C TYR A 14 7.10 7.73 3.39
N ARG A 15 6.24 8.72 3.69
CA ARG A 15 6.03 9.21 5.07
C ARG A 15 5.54 8.11 6.00
N GLU A 16 4.52 7.33 5.58
CA GLU A 16 3.98 6.23 6.38
C GLU A 16 5.05 5.19 6.70
N VAL A 17 5.78 4.73 5.68
CA VAL A 17 6.83 3.71 5.85
C VAL A 17 8.00 4.25 6.67
N LYS A 18 8.43 5.50 6.43
CA LYS A 18 9.50 6.14 7.19
C LYS A 18 9.16 6.27 8.67
N SER A 19 7.92 6.69 8.99
CA SER A 19 7.47 6.78 10.38
C SER A 19 7.62 5.43 11.08
N PHE A 20 7.12 4.36 10.44
CA PHE A 20 7.23 3.01 10.97
C PHE A 20 8.68 2.56 11.19
N PHE A 21 9.58 2.76 10.21
CA PHE A 21 10.99 2.35 10.36
C PHE A 21 11.73 3.18 11.41
N ASN A 22 11.42 4.48 11.55
CA ASN A 22 11.99 5.33 12.58
C ASN A 22 11.63 4.87 14.00
N GLU A 23 10.38 4.41 14.22
CA GLU A 23 9.96 3.81 15.50
C GLU A 23 10.81 2.58 15.90
N HIS A 24 11.41 1.93 14.89
CA HIS A 24 12.27 0.76 15.07
C HIS A 24 13.78 1.08 14.95
N SER A 25 14.16 2.36 15.01
CA SER A 25 15.54 2.85 14.91
C SER A 25 16.27 2.43 13.63
N LEU A 26 15.53 2.27 12.54
CA LEU A 26 16.04 1.98 11.21
C LEU A 26 15.96 3.22 10.31
N GLU A 27 17.12 3.65 9.81
CA GLU A 27 17.17 4.77 8.89
C GLU A 27 16.72 4.34 7.47
N LEU A 28 15.71 5.03 6.92
CA LEU A 28 15.19 4.77 5.60
C LEU A 28 15.64 5.86 4.61
N GLY A 29 16.32 5.45 3.55
CA GLY A 29 16.60 6.28 2.39
C GLY A 29 15.36 6.43 1.49
N TRP A 30 15.36 7.49 0.67
CA TRP A 30 14.33 7.74 -0.32
C TRP A 30 14.93 7.95 -1.70
N THR A 31 14.57 7.07 -2.62
CA THR A 31 14.88 7.23 -4.05
C THR A 31 13.60 7.67 -4.75
N ARG A 32 13.50 8.97 -5.04
CA ARG A 32 12.30 9.57 -5.64
C ARG A 32 12.31 9.38 -7.15
N VAL A 33 11.65 8.33 -7.62
CA VAL A 33 11.52 8.00 -9.05
C VAL A 33 10.07 7.65 -9.35
N SER A 34 9.55 8.17 -10.46
CA SER A 34 8.27 7.73 -11.02
C SER A 34 8.55 6.53 -11.93
N LEU A 35 7.93 5.42 -11.60
CA LEU A 35 8.00 4.19 -12.40
C LEU A 35 6.82 4.14 -13.37
N PRO A 36 6.99 3.59 -14.58
CA PRO A 36 5.86 3.27 -15.43
C PRO A 36 4.90 2.33 -14.73
N GLU A 37 3.61 2.62 -14.78
CA GLU A 37 2.59 1.72 -14.25
C GLU A 37 2.41 0.54 -15.20
N LEU A 38 2.69 -0.66 -14.70
CA LEU A 38 2.47 -1.90 -15.43
C LEU A 38 0.99 -2.28 -15.35
N GLN A 39 0.41 -2.65 -16.49
CA GLN A 39 -0.86 -3.37 -16.47
C GLN A 39 -0.59 -4.84 -16.13
N ALA A 40 -1.05 -5.27 -14.98
CA ALA A 40 -0.82 -6.61 -14.45
C ALA A 40 -2.08 -7.13 -13.75
N ASP A 41 -2.10 -8.42 -13.44
CA ASP A 41 -3.21 -9.06 -12.73
C ASP A 41 -3.00 -9.01 -11.21
N THR A 42 -1.76 -8.89 -10.74
CA THR A 42 -1.40 -8.92 -9.32
C THR A 42 -0.47 -7.77 -8.93
N LEU A 43 -0.50 -7.38 -7.65
CA LEU A 43 0.45 -6.40 -7.09
C LEU A 43 1.87 -6.95 -7.08
N GLU A 44 2.02 -8.26 -6.91
CA GLU A 44 3.30 -8.97 -6.94
C GLU A 44 4.01 -8.75 -8.28
N GLU A 45 3.30 -8.93 -9.41
CA GLU A 45 3.85 -8.70 -10.76
C GLU A 45 4.27 -7.24 -10.97
N VAL A 46 3.47 -6.28 -10.51
CA VAL A 46 3.80 -4.86 -10.57
C VAL A 46 5.09 -4.56 -9.82
N VAL A 47 5.23 -5.10 -8.63
CA VAL A 47 6.38 -4.88 -7.75
C VAL A 47 7.65 -5.53 -8.31
N GLU A 48 7.58 -6.78 -8.78
CA GLU A 48 8.72 -7.48 -9.39
C GLU A 48 9.19 -6.77 -10.66
N HIS A 49 8.27 -6.36 -11.53
CA HIS A 49 8.59 -5.58 -12.71
C HIS A 49 9.26 -4.25 -12.34
N SER A 50 8.73 -3.54 -11.36
CA SER A 50 9.28 -2.27 -10.89
C SER A 50 10.71 -2.44 -10.39
N LEU A 51 10.99 -3.49 -9.59
CA LEU A 51 12.33 -3.79 -9.09
C LEU A 51 13.31 -4.19 -10.20
N SER A 52 12.84 -4.85 -11.26
CA SER A 52 13.69 -5.27 -12.39
C SER A 52 14.35 -4.09 -13.10
N GLN A 53 13.77 -2.88 -12.98
CA GLN A 53 14.30 -1.64 -13.57
C GLN A 53 15.45 -1.02 -12.77
N PHE A 54 15.77 -1.56 -11.58
CA PHE A 54 16.82 -1.04 -10.70
C PHE A 54 17.96 -2.04 -10.52
N ASN A 55 19.19 -1.54 -10.72
CA ASN A 55 20.42 -2.30 -10.46
C ASN A 55 20.94 -2.13 -9.01
N GLY A 56 20.22 -1.36 -8.17
CA GLY A 56 20.59 -1.14 -6.77
C GLY A 56 20.33 -2.35 -5.88
N GLU A 57 20.99 -2.37 -4.74
CA GLU A 57 20.87 -3.37 -3.68
C GLU A 57 20.34 -2.73 -2.40
N ASP A 58 19.76 -3.52 -1.49
CA ASP A 58 19.06 -3.05 -0.30
C ASP A 58 18.00 -1.98 -0.61
N VAL A 59 17.31 -2.21 -1.71
CA VAL A 59 16.22 -1.35 -2.18
C VAL A 59 14.90 -2.10 -2.17
N PHE A 60 13.82 -1.38 -1.95
CA PHE A 60 12.48 -1.94 -2.08
C PHE A 60 11.53 -0.97 -2.77
N VAL A 61 10.52 -1.53 -3.39
CA VAL A 61 9.34 -0.84 -3.91
C VAL A 61 8.11 -1.33 -3.16
N GLU A 62 7.04 -0.58 -3.23
CA GLU A 62 5.74 -0.99 -2.69
C GLU A 62 4.65 -0.59 -3.66
N ASP A 63 3.74 -1.53 -3.92
CA ASP A 63 2.48 -1.22 -4.57
C ASP A 63 1.29 -1.66 -3.75
N ALA A 64 0.17 -0.94 -3.90
CA ALA A 64 -1.01 -1.16 -3.08
C ALA A 64 -2.29 -0.87 -3.86
N GLY A 65 -3.34 -1.60 -3.51
CA GLY A 65 -4.66 -1.42 -4.08
C GLY A 65 -5.78 -1.68 -3.08
N VAL A 66 -6.95 -1.12 -3.39
CA VAL A 66 -8.21 -1.46 -2.73
C VAL A 66 -8.96 -2.46 -3.61
N PHE A 67 -9.43 -3.54 -3.00
CA PHE A 67 -10.16 -4.62 -3.66
C PHE A 67 -11.56 -4.68 -3.05
N ILE A 68 -12.60 -4.49 -3.88
CA ILE A 68 -14.00 -4.44 -3.44
C ILE A 68 -14.69 -5.72 -3.92
N ASP A 69 -15.19 -6.53 -2.99
CA ASP A 69 -15.73 -7.86 -3.28
C ASP A 69 -16.89 -7.81 -4.29
N ALA A 70 -17.84 -6.90 -4.08
CA ALA A 70 -19.00 -6.76 -4.95
C ALA A 70 -18.66 -6.30 -6.39
N LEU A 71 -17.47 -5.75 -6.59
CA LEU A 71 -16.96 -5.32 -7.89
C LEU A 71 -15.94 -6.32 -8.48
N GLY A 72 -15.91 -7.57 -7.99
CA GLY A 72 -14.97 -8.58 -8.45
C GLY A 72 -13.51 -8.26 -8.16
N GLY A 73 -13.24 -7.45 -7.14
CA GLY A 73 -11.90 -7.00 -6.78
C GLY A 73 -11.49 -5.66 -7.42
N PHE A 74 -12.32 -5.07 -8.29
CA PHE A 74 -12.05 -3.73 -8.84
C PHE A 74 -12.04 -2.68 -7.71
N PRO A 75 -11.17 -1.65 -7.71
CA PRO A 75 -10.16 -1.35 -8.74
C PRO A 75 -8.87 -2.20 -8.68
N GLY A 76 -8.55 -2.84 -7.55
CA GLY A 76 -7.40 -3.73 -7.42
C GLY A 76 -6.08 -3.05 -7.78
N VAL A 77 -5.30 -3.65 -8.67
CA VAL A 77 -4.01 -3.12 -9.16
C VAL A 77 -4.14 -1.77 -9.86
N TYR A 78 -5.32 -1.43 -10.37
CA TYR A 78 -5.61 -0.15 -11.04
C TYR A 78 -6.06 0.94 -10.06
N SER A 79 -5.90 0.76 -8.76
CA SER A 79 -6.39 1.69 -7.73
C SER A 79 -5.94 3.12 -7.96
N ARG A 80 -4.69 3.36 -8.35
CA ARG A 80 -4.18 4.70 -8.63
C ARG A 80 -4.87 5.32 -9.84
N TYR A 81 -4.94 4.60 -10.95
CA TYR A 81 -5.56 5.08 -12.18
C TYR A 81 -7.05 5.42 -11.97
N VAL A 82 -7.77 4.54 -11.27
CA VAL A 82 -9.20 4.75 -10.98
C VAL A 82 -9.39 5.94 -10.04
N TYR A 83 -8.53 6.11 -9.04
CA TYR A 83 -8.59 7.27 -8.16
C TYR A 83 -8.37 8.58 -8.92
N ASP A 84 -7.38 8.63 -9.80
CA ASP A 84 -7.03 9.83 -10.56
C ASP A 84 -8.09 10.18 -11.65
N THR A 85 -8.93 9.22 -12.04
CA THR A 85 -9.96 9.41 -13.09
C THR A 85 -11.36 9.63 -12.52
N VAL A 86 -11.89 8.68 -11.74
CA VAL A 86 -13.27 8.74 -11.21
C VAL A 86 -13.33 8.99 -9.70
N GLY A 87 -12.24 8.78 -8.99
CA GLY A 87 -12.09 9.06 -7.57
C GLY A 87 -13.02 8.28 -6.65
N ASN A 88 -13.10 8.73 -5.40
CA ASN A 88 -14.00 8.15 -4.40
C ASN A 88 -15.48 8.28 -4.81
N ALA A 89 -15.85 9.36 -5.47
CA ALA A 89 -17.22 9.57 -5.92
C ALA A 89 -17.65 8.52 -6.95
N GLY A 90 -16.77 8.15 -7.90
CA GLY A 90 -17.05 7.10 -8.88
C GLY A 90 -17.19 5.72 -8.23
N ILE A 91 -16.34 5.37 -7.28
CA ILE A 91 -16.45 4.12 -6.51
C ILE A 91 -17.77 4.08 -5.73
N LEU A 92 -18.12 5.14 -5.02
CA LEU A 92 -19.38 5.20 -4.28
C LEU A 92 -20.60 5.09 -5.17
N LYS A 93 -20.55 5.68 -6.37
CA LYS A 93 -21.61 5.53 -7.37
C LYS A 93 -21.76 4.09 -7.87
N LEU A 94 -20.68 3.39 -8.13
CA LEU A 94 -20.70 1.96 -8.48
C LEU A 94 -21.26 1.09 -7.34
N MET A 95 -21.17 1.57 -6.11
CA MET A 95 -21.65 0.90 -4.91
C MET A 95 -23.06 1.33 -4.47
N GLU A 96 -23.77 2.15 -5.25
CA GLU A 96 -25.16 2.52 -4.96
C GLU A 96 -26.07 1.29 -5.00
N GLY A 97 -26.86 1.08 -3.94
CA GLY A 97 -27.76 -0.07 -3.80
C GLY A 97 -27.08 -1.42 -3.57
N VAL A 98 -25.75 -1.45 -3.43
CA VAL A 98 -25.00 -2.67 -3.16
C VAL A 98 -24.92 -2.92 -1.66
N GLU A 99 -25.49 -4.06 -1.20
CA GLU A 99 -25.49 -4.44 0.23
C GLU A 99 -24.12 -4.97 0.69
N ASN A 100 -23.47 -5.81 -0.16
CA ASN A 100 -22.14 -6.30 0.15
C ASN A 100 -21.09 -5.20 -0.07
N ARG A 101 -20.71 -4.54 1.00
CA ARG A 101 -19.72 -3.45 0.95
C ARG A 101 -18.31 -3.90 1.35
N ARG A 102 -18.08 -5.21 1.50
CA ARG A 102 -16.77 -5.73 1.90
C ARG A 102 -15.68 -5.32 0.91
N ALA A 103 -14.58 -4.91 1.47
CA ALA A 103 -13.39 -4.53 0.73
C ALA A 103 -12.15 -4.85 1.56
N ARG A 104 -11.00 -4.86 0.90
CA ARG A 104 -9.71 -4.92 1.57
C ARG A 104 -8.70 -4.00 0.89
N PHE A 105 -7.82 -3.43 1.68
CA PHE A 105 -6.57 -2.89 1.15
C PHE A 105 -5.49 -3.97 1.20
N GLU A 106 -4.72 -4.06 0.15
CA GLU A 106 -3.51 -4.87 0.08
C GLU A 106 -2.31 -3.99 -0.26
N ALA A 107 -1.15 -4.32 0.29
CA ALA A 107 0.14 -3.79 -0.13
C ALA A 107 1.12 -4.94 -0.30
N VAL A 108 1.93 -4.87 -1.34
CA VAL A 108 3.05 -5.77 -1.55
C VAL A 108 4.33 -4.95 -1.57
N ILE A 109 5.28 -5.32 -0.73
CA ILE A 109 6.64 -4.80 -0.77
C ILE A 109 7.52 -5.86 -1.44
N GLY A 110 8.23 -5.46 -2.51
CA GLY A 110 9.32 -6.24 -3.07
C GLY A 110 10.64 -5.66 -2.61
N PHE A 111 11.51 -6.49 -2.08
CA PHE A 111 12.83 -6.14 -1.59
C PHE A 111 13.92 -6.89 -2.34
N LYS A 112 14.93 -6.16 -2.79
CA LYS A 112 16.12 -6.69 -3.47
C LYS A 112 17.31 -6.60 -2.50
N PRO A 113 17.73 -7.73 -1.90
CA PRO A 113 18.82 -7.73 -0.92
C PRO A 113 20.18 -7.50 -1.59
N ALA A 114 21.16 -7.06 -0.80
CA ALA A 114 22.55 -6.99 -1.20
C ALA A 114 23.09 -8.39 -1.54
N GLY A 115 24.07 -8.45 -2.46
CA GLY A 115 24.71 -9.71 -2.86
C GLY A 115 23.96 -10.49 -3.94
N GLY A 116 22.95 -9.89 -4.62
CA GLY A 116 22.34 -10.48 -5.82
C GLY A 116 21.38 -11.64 -5.53
N GLY A 117 20.78 -11.71 -4.35
CA GLY A 117 19.74 -12.69 -4.01
C GLY A 117 18.40 -12.43 -4.70
N ASP A 118 17.52 -13.44 -4.69
CA ASP A 118 16.18 -13.33 -5.25
C ASP A 118 15.37 -12.23 -4.55
N VAL A 119 14.48 -11.57 -5.30
CA VAL A 119 13.50 -10.62 -4.77
C VAL A 119 12.65 -11.31 -3.69
N LYS A 120 12.46 -10.64 -2.55
CA LYS A 120 11.60 -11.11 -1.47
C LYS A 120 10.33 -10.28 -1.46
N LEU A 121 9.19 -10.95 -1.41
CA LEU A 121 7.87 -10.31 -1.40
C LEU A 121 7.25 -10.36 0.00
N PHE A 122 6.69 -9.23 0.45
CA PHE A 122 6.03 -9.09 1.75
C PHE A 122 4.66 -8.47 1.56
N LYS A 123 3.63 -9.26 1.77
CA LYS A 123 2.24 -8.82 1.62
C LYS A 123 1.62 -8.43 2.96
N GLY A 124 0.94 -7.28 2.98
CA GLY A 124 0.09 -6.82 4.06
C GLY A 124 -1.33 -6.59 3.57
N GLU A 125 -2.32 -6.97 4.38
CA GLU A 125 -3.74 -6.83 4.08
C GLU A 125 -4.47 -6.25 5.30
N VAL A 126 -5.45 -5.38 5.05
CA VAL A 126 -6.45 -4.99 6.05
C VAL A 126 -7.84 -5.10 5.42
N ARG A 127 -8.71 -5.85 6.07
CA ARG A 127 -10.11 -6.01 5.67
C ARG A 127 -10.96 -4.91 6.25
N GLY A 128 -12.09 -4.63 5.60
CA GLY A 128 -13.02 -3.59 6.01
C GLY A 128 -14.21 -3.50 5.08
N ASN A 129 -14.82 -2.33 5.06
CA ASN A 129 -15.99 -2.03 4.23
C ASN A 129 -15.87 -0.66 3.59
N VAL A 130 -16.45 -0.52 2.39
CA VAL A 130 -16.66 0.78 1.76
C VAL A 130 -17.79 1.51 2.48
N SER A 131 -17.56 2.74 2.93
CA SER A 131 -18.57 3.59 3.56
C SER A 131 -19.66 4.02 2.57
N LEU A 132 -20.79 4.52 3.07
CA LEU A 132 -21.88 5.05 2.23
C LEU A 132 -21.57 6.43 1.64
N SER A 133 -20.70 7.18 2.29
CA SER A 133 -20.26 8.52 1.87
C SER A 133 -18.81 8.75 2.30
N PRO A 134 -18.09 9.70 1.67
CA PRO A 134 -16.75 10.07 2.12
C PRO A 134 -16.83 10.69 3.51
N LYS A 135 -15.89 10.33 4.39
CA LYS A 135 -15.78 10.87 5.75
C LYS A 135 -14.32 11.12 6.11
N GLY A 136 -14.10 12.29 6.74
CA GLY A 136 -12.77 12.74 7.10
C GLY A 136 -11.97 13.30 5.91
N GLU A 137 -10.94 14.07 6.23
CA GLU A 137 -10.03 14.71 5.27
C GLU A 137 -8.60 14.22 5.41
N GLY A 138 -8.35 13.32 6.35
CA GLY A 138 -7.04 12.73 6.62
C GLY A 138 -6.67 11.65 5.61
N GLY A 139 -5.39 11.31 5.62
CA GLY A 139 -4.84 10.27 4.75
C GLY A 139 -4.77 10.65 3.28
N PHE A 140 -4.90 9.66 2.40
CA PHE A 140 -4.90 9.85 0.95
C PHE A 140 -5.64 8.72 0.23
N GLY A 141 -5.96 8.94 -1.05
CA GLY A 141 -6.61 7.94 -1.89
C GLY A 141 -8.00 7.56 -1.40
N TYR A 142 -8.21 6.30 -1.12
CA TYR A 142 -9.50 5.75 -0.70
C TYR A 142 -9.74 5.79 0.82
N ASP A 143 -8.86 6.39 1.60
CA ASP A 143 -8.98 6.49 3.07
C ASP A 143 -10.33 7.10 3.54
N PRO A 144 -10.89 8.13 2.87
CA PRO A 144 -12.18 8.69 3.25
C PRO A 144 -13.39 7.75 3.07
N ILE A 145 -13.23 6.66 2.32
CA ILE A 145 -14.33 5.72 2.06
C ILE A 145 -14.07 4.31 2.60
N PHE A 146 -12.99 4.07 3.33
CA PHE A 146 -12.65 2.75 3.85
C PHE A 146 -12.72 2.71 5.37
N ILE A 147 -13.59 1.86 5.90
CA ILE A 147 -13.76 1.58 7.33
C ILE A 147 -13.10 0.23 7.61
N PRO A 148 -11.99 0.17 8.36
CA PRO A 148 -11.33 -1.09 8.68
C PRO A 148 -12.16 -1.95 9.62
N GLU A 149 -12.03 -3.26 9.52
CA GLU A 149 -12.73 -4.23 10.36
C GLU A 149 -12.43 -3.98 11.85
N GLY A 150 -13.49 -4.01 12.68
CA GLY A 150 -13.39 -3.71 14.11
C GLY A 150 -13.44 -2.24 14.47
N PHE A 151 -13.58 -1.33 13.50
CA PHE A 151 -13.70 0.11 13.70
C PHE A 151 -14.99 0.65 13.08
N ILE A 152 -15.37 1.87 13.49
CA ILE A 152 -16.58 2.55 13.00
C ILE A 152 -16.27 3.81 12.17
N LYS A 153 -15.02 4.27 12.21
CA LYS A 153 -14.51 5.41 11.46
C LYS A 153 -13.74 4.98 10.25
N THR A 154 -13.74 5.82 9.22
CA THR A 154 -12.87 5.63 8.06
C THR A 154 -11.40 5.95 8.43
N PHE A 155 -10.47 5.51 7.59
CA PHE A 155 -9.07 5.94 7.72
C PHE A 155 -8.91 7.47 7.55
N GLY A 156 -9.81 8.11 6.79
CA GLY A 156 -9.83 9.56 6.63
C GLY A 156 -10.32 10.31 7.87
N GLU A 157 -11.14 9.67 8.72
CA GLU A 157 -11.60 10.25 10.00
C GLU A 157 -10.60 10.02 11.14
N ASP A 158 -9.75 9.00 11.03
CA ASP A 158 -8.84 8.63 12.12
C ASP A 158 -7.52 8.02 11.58
N GLU A 159 -6.56 8.90 11.36
CA GLU A 159 -5.22 8.51 10.90
C GLU A 159 -4.45 7.64 11.92
N SER A 160 -4.80 7.74 13.20
CA SER A 160 -4.16 6.91 14.24
C SER A 160 -4.54 5.45 14.07
N VAL A 161 -5.79 5.16 13.70
CA VAL A 161 -6.24 3.80 13.36
C VAL A 161 -5.50 3.30 12.12
N LYS A 162 -5.36 4.12 11.07
CA LYS A 162 -4.58 3.76 9.88
C LYS A 162 -3.15 3.42 10.25
N SER A 163 -2.47 4.25 11.03
CA SER A 163 -1.11 4.01 11.50
C SER A 163 -0.98 2.70 12.29
N MET A 164 -2.05 2.27 12.97
CA MET A 164 -2.04 1.06 13.79
C MET A 164 -2.24 -0.22 12.97
N VAL A 165 -3.16 -0.22 12.00
CA VAL A 165 -3.64 -1.48 11.37
C VAL A 165 -3.46 -1.56 9.85
N SER A 166 -2.87 -0.56 9.18
CA SER A 166 -2.85 -0.47 7.72
C SER A 166 -2.14 -1.65 7.04
N HIS A 167 -2.57 -1.92 5.81
CA HIS A 167 -1.95 -2.88 4.89
C HIS A 167 -0.45 -2.63 4.71
N ARG A 168 -0.07 -1.37 4.51
CA ARG A 168 1.34 -0.95 4.30
C ARG A 168 2.20 -1.21 5.53
N LYS A 169 1.69 -0.88 6.73
CA LYS A 169 2.38 -1.21 7.97
C LYS A 169 2.61 -2.70 8.11
N ARG A 170 1.59 -3.53 7.86
CA ARG A 170 1.71 -5.00 7.94
C ARG A 170 2.73 -5.58 6.95
N ALA A 171 2.82 -5.02 5.75
CA ALA A 171 3.87 -5.39 4.80
C ALA A 171 5.27 -4.96 5.31
N ALA A 172 5.39 -3.73 5.81
CA ALA A 172 6.64 -3.20 6.38
C ALA A 172 7.12 -3.98 7.62
N GLU A 173 6.21 -4.44 8.48
CA GLU A 173 6.51 -5.30 9.63
C GLU A 173 7.17 -6.62 9.19
N LYS A 174 6.66 -7.24 8.13
CA LYS A 174 7.24 -8.47 7.57
C LYS A 174 8.63 -8.24 6.97
N LEU A 175 8.82 -7.13 6.24
CA LEU A 175 10.14 -6.74 5.76
C LEU A 175 11.10 -6.49 6.93
N LEU A 176 10.68 -5.77 7.96
CA LEU A 176 11.50 -5.51 9.15
C LEU A 176 11.92 -6.82 9.85
N GLN A 177 11.00 -7.77 10.00
CA GLN A 177 11.30 -9.08 10.57
C GLN A 177 12.34 -9.84 9.73
N TYR A 178 12.22 -9.79 8.42
CA TYR A 178 13.19 -10.38 7.50
C TYR A 178 14.59 -9.73 7.67
N LEU A 179 14.64 -8.41 7.67
CA LEU A 179 15.90 -7.67 7.86
C LEU A 179 16.59 -8.01 9.17
N LYS A 180 15.84 -8.07 10.27
CA LYS A 180 16.39 -8.43 11.61
C LYS A 180 16.92 -9.86 11.71
N ARG A 181 16.47 -10.77 10.84
CA ARG A 181 16.95 -12.17 10.83
C ARG A 181 18.16 -12.39 9.93
N ASN A 182 18.40 -11.48 8.98
CA ASN A 182 19.40 -11.66 7.92
C ASN A 182 20.50 -10.57 7.94
N LEU A 183 20.43 -9.66 8.91
CA LEU A 183 21.47 -8.69 9.28
C LEU A 183 22.14 -9.12 10.59
#